data_9947c5ad8e31397723f4677a96e86a7d
#
_entry.id   9947c5ad8e31397723f4677a96e86a7d
#
_cell.length_a   1.000
_cell.length_b   1.000
_cell.length_c   1.000
_cell.angle_alpha   90.00
_cell.angle_beta   90.00
_cell.angle_gamma   90.00
#
_symmetry.space_group_name_H-M   'P 1'
#
loop_
_entity.id
_entity.type
_entity.pdbx_description
1 polymer ?
#
loop_
_entity_poly.entity_id
_entity_poly.type
_entity_poly.pdbx_seq_one_letter_code
_entity_poly.pdbx_strand_id
1 'polypeptide(L)'
;MNYGILLQGIGGLMAIPLIEAYGRLPVWMWTQFITTFMVLGATLSNGYGTFTTFRSLQGLFGTVPQVVGLPIIHDMYDPQDWPYMINIWGTTFLVGPFLGPALAGYIGAGGGWKVSFGILTVFYGISTILIFLFGYETYFARGQGCQRNSRLQSFFAIQTHNLPVGSTIAHYCKLLVVYIFKMPLFLTGIATMVNFCWPIGITVTISTFIAQPPYLFDTIESSSMRWAPIIGALLGFAFGYWFNHWIYRTKIDSWRPEYRLHGVWIAISTMAGGLLTYGLTMNYHKHWIGIAFGWLMVVFGMVASTVAITAYNLEKYPEQSTVVSAIINGWRTTGGFSVGYFQPSWISRNGLAAVFGTQAAVVVAVLILTITPVIVLEGRKARAKVGQA
;
A
#
# COMPACT_ATOMS: atom_id res chain seq x y z
N MET A 1 8.83 16.13 4.45
CA MET A 1 9.81 15.15 4.91
C MET A 1 9.26 13.75 4.82
N ASN A 2 9.45 13.13 3.68
CA ASN A 2 8.86 11.85 3.35
C ASN A 2 9.89 10.70 3.38
N TYR A 3 11.05 10.91 4.07
CA TYR A 3 12.09 9.88 4.17
C TYR A 3 11.56 8.55 4.72
N GLY A 4 10.60 8.59 5.65
CA GLY A 4 9.95 7.41 6.17
C GLY A 4 9.25 6.58 5.09
N ILE A 5 8.63 7.22 4.08
CA ILE A 5 7.97 6.53 2.97
C ILE A 5 9.00 5.90 2.01
N LEU A 6 10.11 6.60 1.73
CA LEU A 6 11.20 6.04 0.92
C LEU A 6 11.81 4.81 1.59
N LEU A 7 12.16 4.93 2.89
CA LEU A 7 12.72 3.82 3.65
C LEU A 7 11.73 2.66 3.83
N GLN A 8 10.43 2.92 3.82
CA GLN A 8 9.40 1.89 3.77
C GLN A 8 9.50 1.05 2.48
N GLY A 9 9.77 1.68 1.34
CA GLY A 9 10.01 0.98 0.09
C GLY A 9 11.27 0.12 0.13
N ILE A 10 12.38 0.70 0.57
CA ILE A 10 13.67 0.01 0.71
C ILE A 10 13.55 -1.15 1.71
N GLY A 11 12.95 -0.92 2.87
CA GLY A 11 12.73 -1.93 3.90
C GLY A 11 11.91 -3.11 3.40
N GLY A 12 10.87 -2.84 2.60
CA GLY A 12 10.07 -3.89 1.96
C GLY A 12 10.87 -4.77 1.00
N LEU A 13 11.75 -4.18 0.20
CA LEU A 13 12.64 -4.93 -0.70
C LEU A 13 13.70 -5.73 0.07
N MET A 14 14.30 -5.14 1.11
CA MET A 14 15.28 -5.81 1.96
C MET A 14 14.68 -6.94 2.80
N ALA A 15 13.41 -6.86 3.14
CA ALA A 15 12.73 -7.88 3.94
C ALA A 15 12.62 -9.24 3.21
N ILE A 16 12.51 -9.26 1.87
CA ILE A 16 12.30 -10.49 1.10
C ILE A 16 13.41 -11.53 1.31
N PRO A 17 14.69 -11.19 1.05
CA PRO A 17 15.75 -12.16 1.25
C PRO A 17 15.82 -12.68 2.69
N LEU A 18 15.46 -11.83 3.67
CA LEU A 18 15.44 -12.21 5.08
C LEU A 18 14.26 -13.14 5.39
N ILE A 19 13.06 -12.83 4.86
CA ILE A 19 11.85 -13.65 5.05
C ILE A 19 12.08 -15.05 4.48
N GLU A 20 12.67 -15.15 3.31
CA GLU A 20 12.92 -16.43 2.64
C GLU A 20 14.12 -17.19 3.24
N ALA A 21 15.05 -16.50 3.91
CA ALA A 21 16.19 -17.13 4.58
C ALA A 21 15.88 -17.58 6.02
N TYR A 22 15.09 -16.81 6.75
CA TYR A 22 14.85 -17.04 8.20
C TYR A 22 13.42 -17.45 8.53
N GLY A 23 12.49 -17.36 7.58
CA GLY A 23 11.06 -17.56 7.79
C GLY A 23 10.30 -16.24 7.98
N ARG A 24 8.97 -16.32 7.89
CA ARG A 24 8.09 -15.15 7.93
C ARG A 24 7.89 -14.61 9.33
N LEU A 25 7.60 -15.51 10.30
CA LEU A 25 7.33 -15.12 11.68
C LEU A 25 8.53 -14.49 12.39
N PRO A 26 9.77 -15.03 12.30
CA PRO A 26 10.92 -14.41 12.96
C PRO A 26 11.19 -13.00 12.44
N VAL A 27 11.18 -12.83 11.12
CA VAL A 27 11.45 -11.52 10.49
C VAL A 27 10.36 -10.52 10.86
N TRP A 28 9.08 -10.93 10.82
CA TRP A 28 7.97 -10.08 11.22
C TRP A 28 8.06 -9.68 12.70
N MET A 29 8.28 -10.65 13.59
CA MET A 29 8.36 -10.40 15.04
C MET A 29 9.49 -9.42 15.39
N TRP A 30 10.71 -9.67 14.89
CA TRP A 30 11.85 -8.82 15.21
C TRP A 30 11.74 -7.42 14.63
N THR A 31 11.26 -7.28 13.39
CA THR A 31 11.05 -5.97 12.79
C THR A 31 9.94 -5.19 13.49
N GLN A 32 8.86 -5.84 13.93
CA GLN A 32 7.80 -5.21 14.70
C GLN A 32 8.31 -4.74 16.08
N PHE A 33 9.12 -5.57 16.75
CA PHE A 33 9.75 -5.21 18.02
C PHE A 33 10.65 -3.99 17.87
N ILE A 34 11.56 -3.98 16.89
CA ILE A 34 12.41 -2.82 16.59
C ILE A 34 11.57 -1.59 16.27
N THR A 35 10.52 -1.73 15.48
CA THR A 35 9.61 -0.62 15.11
C THR A 35 8.96 0.01 16.35
N THR A 36 8.56 -0.80 17.33
CA THR A 36 8.00 -0.32 18.60
C THR A 36 8.99 0.61 19.33
N PHE A 37 10.28 0.23 19.39
CA PHE A 37 11.31 1.09 19.98
C PHE A 37 11.61 2.34 19.16
N MET A 38 11.52 2.26 17.82
CA MET A 38 11.68 3.45 16.97
C MET A 38 10.55 4.45 17.21
N VAL A 39 9.30 3.98 17.35
CA VAL A 39 8.15 4.85 17.68
C VAL A 39 8.30 5.45 19.08
N LEU A 40 8.74 4.65 20.06
CA LEU A 40 9.04 5.15 21.41
C LEU A 40 10.13 6.22 21.37
N GLY A 41 11.22 5.99 20.64
CA GLY A 41 12.30 6.96 20.46
C GLY A 41 11.82 8.26 19.81
N ALA A 42 10.92 8.16 18.82
CA ALA A 42 10.28 9.34 18.21
C ALA A 42 9.42 10.11 19.22
N THR A 43 8.69 9.42 20.10
CA THR A 43 7.87 10.02 21.17
C THR A 43 8.73 10.79 22.17
N LEU A 44 9.86 10.22 22.57
CA LEU A 44 10.78 10.80 23.55
C LEU A 44 11.71 11.86 22.96
N SER A 45 11.73 12.04 21.66
CA SER A 45 12.63 12.99 20.99
C SER A 45 12.31 14.44 21.36
N ASN A 46 13.36 15.24 21.59
CA ASN A 46 13.24 16.67 21.85
C ASN A 46 13.73 17.53 20.67
N GLY A 47 14.40 16.93 19.69
CA GLY A 47 14.95 17.62 18.52
C GLY A 47 14.36 17.08 17.22
N TYR A 48 14.25 17.98 16.23
CA TYR A 48 13.74 17.67 14.90
C TYR A 48 14.57 16.57 14.20
N GLY A 49 15.90 16.61 14.33
CA GLY A 49 16.79 15.64 13.73
C GLY A 49 16.58 14.22 14.28
N THR A 50 16.56 14.10 15.63
CA THR A 50 16.31 12.82 16.32
C THR A 50 14.93 12.26 15.98
N PHE A 51 13.90 13.11 15.99
CA PHE A 51 12.55 12.71 15.58
C PHE A 51 12.52 12.16 14.16
N THR A 52 13.12 12.87 13.19
CA THR A 52 13.15 12.46 11.79
C THR A 52 13.92 11.15 11.59
N THR A 53 15.01 10.94 12.33
CA THR A 53 15.78 9.70 12.27
C THR A 53 14.94 8.51 12.75
N PHE A 54 14.30 8.60 13.92
CA PHE A 54 13.45 7.54 14.42
C PHE A 54 12.24 7.26 13.51
N ARG A 55 11.61 8.31 12.95
CA ARG A 55 10.52 8.17 11.99
C ARG A 55 10.98 7.50 10.69
N SER A 56 12.18 7.77 10.25
CA SER A 56 12.76 7.16 9.06
C SER A 56 13.06 5.67 9.28
N LEU A 57 13.64 5.32 10.42
CA LEU A 57 13.89 3.93 10.83
C LEU A 57 12.59 3.16 11.08
N GLN A 58 11.56 3.80 11.64
CA GLN A 58 10.22 3.24 11.73
C GLN A 58 9.68 2.86 10.35
N GLY A 59 9.88 3.70 9.32
CA GLY A 59 9.51 3.38 7.95
C GLY A 59 10.22 2.12 7.44
N LEU A 60 11.53 2.02 7.68
CA LEU A 60 12.37 0.89 7.23
C LEU A 60 11.89 -0.45 7.79
N PHE A 61 11.70 -0.53 9.11
CA PHE A 61 11.34 -1.78 9.77
C PHE A 61 9.81 -2.04 9.78
N GLY A 62 8.99 -1.01 9.87
CA GLY A 62 7.53 -1.13 9.97
C GLY A 62 6.82 -1.50 8.67
N THR A 63 7.55 -1.67 7.56
CA THR A 63 6.97 -2.10 6.28
C THR A 63 6.80 -3.61 6.15
N VAL A 64 7.52 -4.40 6.96
CA VAL A 64 7.55 -5.86 6.85
C VAL A 64 6.16 -6.50 6.92
N PRO A 65 5.23 -6.11 7.82
CA PRO A 65 3.87 -6.64 7.83
C PRO A 65 3.11 -6.46 6.51
N GLN A 66 3.38 -5.37 5.80
CA GLN A 66 2.75 -5.09 4.50
C GLN A 66 3.28 -6.01 3.37
N VAL A 67 4.52 -6.47 3.48
CA VAL A 67 5.12 -7.38 2.51
C VAL A 67 4.79 -8.83 2.83
N VAL A 68 4.84 -9.21 4.11
CA VAL A 68 4.58 -10.58 4.57
C VAL A 68 3.10 -10.96 4.47
N GLY A 69 2.19 -10.01 4.59
CA GLY A 69 0.75 -10.30 4.62
C GLY A 69 0.23 -11.02 3.37
N LEU A 70 0.69 -10.64 2.18
CA LEU A 70 0.26 -11.29 0.93
C LEU A 70 0.73 -12.75 0.79
N PRO A 71 2.01 -13.09 1.06
CA PRO A 71 2.44 -14.48 1.11
C PRO A 71 1.69 -15.33 2.15
N ILE A 72 1.39 -14.77 3.32
CA ILE A 72 0.59 -15.46 4.34
C ILE A 72 -0.82 -15.78 3.81
N ILE A 73 -1.49 -14.82 3.15
CA ILE A 73 -2.79 -15.05 2.54
C ILE A 73 -2.70 -16.16 1.48
N HIS A 74 -1.66 -16.13 0.65
CA HIS A 74 -1.44 -17.13 -0.38
C HIS A 74 -1.27 -18.55 0.18
N ASP A 75 -0.67 -18.70 1.36
CA ASP A 75 -0.43 -20.01 1.97
C ASP A 75 -1.60 -20.53 2.79
N MET A 76 -2.40 -19.63 3.36
CA MET A 76 -3.48 -20.00 4.30
C MET A 76 -4.84 -20.17 3.64
N TYR A 77 -5.05 -19.62 2.46
CA TYR A 77 -6.34 -19.60 1.78
C TYR A 77 -6.28 -20.25 0.41
N ASP A 78 -7.41 -20.80 -0.03
CA ASP A 78 -7.54 -21.35 -1.38
C ASP A 78 -7.52 -20.23 -2.46
N PRO A 79 -7.08 -20.53 -3.69
CA PRO A 79 -7.02 -19.56 -4.78
C PRO A 79 -8.32 -18.80 -5.07
N GLN A 80 -9.47 -19.42 -4.74
CA GLN A 80 -10.79 -18.82 -4.91
C GLN A 80 -11.03 -17.68 -3.91
N ASP A 81 -10.43 -17.75 -2.71
CA ASP A 81 -10.61 -16.78 -1.62
C ASP A 81 -9.56 -15.67 -1.62
N TRP A 82 -8.43 -15.84 -2.35
CA TRP A 82 -7.36 -14.85 -2.39
C TRP A 82 -7.84 -13.43 -2.65
N PRO A 83 -8.73 -13.15 -3.64
CA PRO A 83 -9.16 -11.79 -3.92
C PRO A 83 -9.88 -11.12 -2.76
N TYR A 84 -10.65 -11.89 -2.00
CA TYR A 84 -11.38 -11.38 -0.85
C TYR A 84 -10.42 -11.05 0.29
N MET A 85 -9.48 -11.93 0.58
CA MET A 85 -8.47 -11.73 1.62
C MET A 85 -7.50 -10.61 1.26
N ILE A 86 -7.08 -10.51 -0.01
CA ILE A 86 -6.26 -9.41 -0.53
C ILE A 86 -7.00 -8.09 -0.41
N ASN A 87 -8.31 -8.06 -0.67
CA ASN A 87 -9.12 -6.86 -0.55
C ASN A 87 -9.20 -6.38 0.91
N ILE A 88 -9.45 -7.28 1.86
CA ILE A 88 -9.44 -6.97 3.31
C ILE A 88 -8.07 -6.44 3.72
N TRP A 89 -7.01 -7.19 3.43
CA TRP A 89 -5.64 -6.81 3.78
C TRP A 89 -5.25 -5.46 3.15
N GLY A 90 -5.50 -5.29 1.85
CA GLY A 90 -5.16 -4.07 1.10
C GLY A 90 -5.87 -2.84 1.66
N THR A 91 -7.17 -2.96 1.93
CA THR A 91 -7.96 -1.85 2.50
C THR A 91 -7.49 -1.48 3.90
N THR A 92 -7.18 -2.47 4.74
CA THR A 92 -6.73 -2.24 6.11
C THR A 92 -5.48 -1.36 6.15
N PHE A 93 -4.46 -1.64 5.32
CA PHE A 93 -3.27 -0.80 5.31
C PHE A 93 -3.43 0.51 4.52
N LEU A 94 -4.32 0.55 3.50
CA LEU A 94 -4.56 1.77 2.71
C LEU A 94 -5.40 2.81 3.47
N VAL A 95 -6.21 2.41 4.44
CA VAL A 95 -6.93 3.31 5.35
C VAL A 95 -5.98 4.01 6.34
N GLY A 96 -4.89 3.35 6.73
CA GLY A 96 -3.93 3.85 7.73
C GLY A 96 -3.43 5.29 7.51
N PRO A 97 -2.96 5.65 6.30
CA PRO A 97 -2.52 7.01 5.97
C PRO A 97 -3.56 8.12 6.16
N PHE A 98 -4.84 7.79 6.19
CA PHE A 98 -5.95 8.74 6.41
C PHE A 98 -6.45 8.71 7.84
N LEU A 99 -6.64 7.51 8.40
CA LEU A 99 -7.12 7.32 9.77
C LEU A 99 -6.11 7.83 10.81
N GLY A 100 -4.81 7.54 10.61
CA GLY A 100 -3.75 8.00 11.51
C GLY A 100 -3.76 9.51 11.72
N PRO A 101 -3.61 10.34 10.67
CA PRO A 101 -3.69 11.78 10.79
C PRO A 101 -5.05 12.33 11.26
N ALA A 102 -6.18 11.65 10.97
CA ALA A 102 -7.48 12.03 11.49
C ALA A 102 -7.51 11.93 13.02
N LEU A 103 -7.14 10.77 13.55
CA LEU A 103 -7.10 10.54 15.01
C LEU A 103 -6.02 11.40 15.69
N ALA A 104 -4.84 11.53 15.08
CA ALA A 104 -3.74 12.34 15.61
C ALA A 104 -4.11 13.82 15.73
N GLY A 105 -4.96 14.36 14.85
CA GLY A 105 -5.42 15.73 14.94
C GLY A 105 -6.35 15.97 16.12
N TYR A 106 -7.30 15.07 16.40
CA TYR A 106 -8.16 15.16 17.58
C TYR A 106 -7.36 15.04 18.89
N ILE A 107 -6.45 14.06 18.96
CA ILE A 107 -5.59 13.85 20.13
C ILE A 107 -4.66 15.04 20.32
N GLY A 108 -4.07 15.52 19.22
CA GLY A 108 -3.10 16.62 19.22
C GLY A 108 -3.69 17.96 19.66
N ALA A 109 -4.99 18.20 19.37
CA ALA A 109 -5.70 19.40 19.80
C ALA A 109 -5.77 19.52 21.34
N GLY A 110 -5.86 18.38 22.06
CA GLY A 110 -5.92 18.36 23.53
C GLY A 110 -4.59 18.11 24.25
N GLY A 111 -3.68 17.30 23.65
CA GLY A 111 -2.48 16.79 24.34
C GLY A 111 -1.15 17.03 23.61
N GLY A 112 -1.17 17.65 22.46
CA GLY A 112 0.02 17.87 21.63
C GLY A 112 0.51 16.59 20.90
N TRP A 113 1.48 16.76 20.03
CA TRP A 113 1.99 15.71 19.16
C TRP A 113 2.65 14.53 19.89
N LYS A 114 3.28 14.77 21.05
CA LYS A 114 3.92 13.70 21.86
C LYS A 114 2.90 12.69 22.39
N VAL A 115 1.71 13.15 22.78
CA VAL A 115 0.62 12.27 23.24
C VAL A 115 0.15 11.38 22.10
N SER A 116 -0.01 11.91 20.89
CA SER A 116 -0.39 11.12 19.70
C SER A 116 0.63 10.02 19.41
N PHE A 117 1.93 10.31 19.48
CA PHE A 117 2.99 9.31 19.29
C PHE A 117 3.10 8.34 20.46
N GLY A 118 2.81 8.78 21.69
CA GLY A 118 2.73 7.90 22.87
C GLY A 118 1.64 6.84 22.72
N ILE A 119 0.44 7.25 22.30
CA ILE A 119 -0.67 6.32 22.03
C ILE A 119 -0.29 5.35 20.90
N LEU A 120 0.34 5.85 19.83
CA LEU A 120 0.84 5.02 18.74
C LEU A 120 1.86 3.97 19.24
N THR A 121 2.75 4.35 20.16
CA THR A 121 3.71 3.42 20.81
C THR A 121 3.00 2.30 21.55
N VAL A 122 1.94 2.62 22.29
CA VAL A 122 1.13 1.61 23.00
C VAL A 122 0.50 0.63 22.02
N PHE A 123 -0.09 1.10 20.90
CA PHE A 123 -0.65 0.22 19.87
C PHE A 123 0.40 -0.69 19.22
N TYR A 124 1.60 -0.18 18.93
CA TYR A 124 2.70 -1.00 18.44
C TYR A 124 3.14 -2.05 19.47
N GLY A 125 3.19 -1.68 20.77
CA GLY A 125 3.49 -2.60 21.86
C GLY A 125 2.45 -3.72 21.97
N ILE A 126 1.16 -3.38 21.96
CA ILE A 126 0.06 -4.36 21.96
C ILE A 126 0.17 -5.29 20.76
N SER A 127 0.38 -4.73 19.55
CA SER A 127 0.57 -5.52 18.34
C SER A 127 1.75 -6.49 18.44
N THR A 128 2.87 -6.05 19.00
CA THR A 128 4.04 -6.91 19.24
C THR A 128 3.72 -8.07 20.18
N ILE A 129 3.00 -7.80 21.27
CA ILE A 129 2.55 -8.83 22.24
C ILE A 129 1.59 -9.82 21.56
N LEU A 130 0.64 -9.33 20.76
CA LEU A 130 -0.29 -10.19 20.03
C LEU A 130 0.41 -11.11 19.03
N ILE A 131 1.40 -10.61 18.29
CA ILE A 131 2.23 -11.42 17.38
C ILE A 131 2.99 -12.49 18.18
N PHE A 132 3.55 -12.13 19.34
CA PHE A 132 4.26 -13.08 20.19
C PHE A 132 3.34 -14.18 20.74
N LEU A 133 2.11 -13.83 21.12
CA LEU A 133 1.15 -14.78 21.69
C LEU A 133 0.45 -15.66 20.65
N PHE A 134 0.11 -15.08 19.49
CA PHE A 134 -0.76 -15.72 18.49
C PHE A 134 -0.07 -15.97 17.13
N GLY A 135 1.15 -15.45 16.90
CA GLY A 135 1.87 -15.65 15.67
C GLY A 135 2.29 -17.11 15.47
N TYR A 136 2.11 -17.63 14.25
CA TYR A 136 2.58 -18.94 13.81
C TYR A 136 3.42 -18.79 12.55
N GLU A 137 4.43 -19.67 12.40
CA GLU A 137 5.20 -19.75 11.16
C GLU A 137 4.34 -20.39 10.05
N THR A 138 4.18 -19.69 8.95
CA THR A 138 3.42 -20.16 7.79
C THR A 138 4.31 -20.63 6.64
N TYR A 139 5.63 -20.48 6.77
CA TYR A 139 6.57 -20.90 5.76
C TYR A 139 6.81 -22.41 5.85
N PHE A 140 6.44 -23.14 4.81
CA PHE A 140 6.68 -24.58 4.67
C PHE A 140 7.52 -24.84 3.42
N ALA A 141 8.68 -25.49 3.59
CA ALA A 141 9.43 -26.02 2.47
C ALA A 141 8.69 -27.24 1.91
N ARG A 142 8.21 -27.15 0.66
CA ARG A 142 7.53 -28.27 -0.03
C ARG A 142 8.47 -29.48 -0.08
N GLY A 143 8.07 -30.61 0.51
CA GLY A 143 8.82 -31.87 0.50
C GLY A 143 9.45 -32.27 1.85
N GLN A 144 9.38 -31.45 2.87
CA GLN A 144 9.78 -31.83 4.23
C GLN A 144 8.54 -32.14 5.06
N GLY A 145 8.56 -33.25 5.82
CA GLY A 145 7.48 -33.58 6.75
C GLY A 145 7.30 -32.43 7.76
N CYS A 146 6.05 -32.14 8.12
CA CYS A 146 5.68 -31.09 9.06
C CYS A 146 6.34 -31.34 10.42
N GLN A 147 7.53 -30.83 10.65
CA GLN A 147 8.14 -30.77 11.98
C GLN A 147 7.53 -29.61 12.74
N ARG A 148 6.73 -29.92 13.74
CA ARG A 148 6.12 -28.94 14.64
C ARG A 148 7.20 -28.39 15.58
N ASN A 149 7.89 -27.34 15.17
CA ASN A 149 8.84 -26.63 16.01
C ASN A 149 8.16 -26.04 17.24
N SER A 150 8.87 -25.96 18.35
CA SER A 150 8.36 -25.20 19.51
C SER A 150 8.21 -23.73 19.15
N ARG A 151 7.30 -23.01 19.82
CA ARG A 151 7.10 -21.57 19.54
C ARG A 151 8.40 -20.77 19.63
N LEU A 152 9.21 -21.01 20.66
CA LEU A 152 10.48 -20.34 20.85
C LEU A 152 11.46 -20.62 19.69
N GLN A 153 11.52 -21.85 19.20
CA GLN A 153 12.35 -22.20 18.06
C GLN A 153 11.90 -21.45 16.78
N SER A 154 10.59 -21.31 16.58
CA SER A 154 10.04 -20.56 15.45
C SER A 154 10.39 -19.07 15.51
N PHE A 155 10.42 -18.44 16.70
CA PHE A 155 10.81 -17.03 16.84
C PHE A 155 12.29 -16.75 16.58
N PHE A 156 13.16 -17.70 16.87
CA PHE A 156 14.61 -17.55 16.68
C PHE A 156 15.11 -18.14 15.37
N ALA A 157 14.22 -18.55 14.46
CA ALA A 157 14.56 -19.18 13.18
C ALA A 157 15.46 -20.41 13.30
N ILE A 158 15.42 -21.10 14.45
CA ILE A 158 16.17 -22.33 14.68
C ILE A 158 15.49 -23.45 13.89
N GLN A 159 16.17 -24.02 12.90
CA GLN A 159 15.72 -25.14 12.05
C GLN A 159 14.76 -24.82 10.90
N THR A 160 14.63 -23.58 10.46
CA THR A 160 13.71 -23.24 9.37
C THR A 160 14.25 -23.54 7.97
N HIS A 161 15.58 -23.74 7.78
CA HIS A 161 16.14 -23.96 6.44
C HIS A 161 17.33 -24.90 6.41
N ASN A 162 17.30 -25.87 5.46
CA ASN A 162 18.43 -26.74 5.13
C ASN A 162 19.37 -26.11 4.06
N LEU A 163 19.06 -24.90 3.56
CA LEU A 163 19.87 -24.23 2.55
C LEU A 163 20.81 -23.21 3.20
N PRO A 164 22.01 -23.00 2.65
CA PRO A 164 22.92 -21.96 3.12
C PRO A 164 22.24 -20.58 3.01
N VAL A 165 22.12 -19.87 4.12
CA VAL A 165 21.45 -18.55 4.19
C VAL A 165 21.98 -17.57 3.13
N GLY A 166 23.29 -17.54 2.91
CA GLY A 166 23.91 -16.64 1.94
C GLY A 166 23.50 -16.92 0.50
N SER A 167 23.34 -18.19 0.10
CA SER A 167 22.89 -18.55 -1.25
C SER A 167 21.41 -18.19 -1.47
N THR A 168 20.58 -18.35 -0.45
CA THR A 168 19.16 -17.95 -0.48
C THR A 168 19.02 -16.44 -0.65
N ILE A 169 19.75 -15.65 0.15
CA ILE A 169 19.75 -14.19 0.06
C ILE A 169 20.16 -13.74 -1.36
N ALA A 170 21.27 -14.26 -1.89
CA ALA A 170 21.76 -13.90 -3.23
C ALA A 170 20.75 -14.27 -4.33
N HIS A 171 20.10 -15.43 -4.21
CA HIS A 171 19.08 -15.88 -5.14
C HIS A 171 17.88 -14.92 -5.18
N TYR A 172 17.33 -14.55 -4.02
CA TYR A 172 16.17 -13.65 -3.97
C TYR A 172 16.50 -12.21 -4.33
N CYS A 173 17.71 -11.71 -4.06
CA CYS A 173 18.17 -10.44 -4.59
C CYS A 173 18.21 -10.44 -6.13
N LYS A 174 18.71 -11.52 -6.75
CA LYS A 174 18.67 -11.69 -8.22
C LYS A 174 17.23 -11.77 -8.76
N LEU A 175 16.36 -12.52 -8.09
CA LEU A 175 14.94 -12.62 -8.46
C LEU A 175 14.25 -11.26 -8.42
N LEU A 176 14.49 -10.44 -7.40
CA LEU A 176 13.95 -9.09 -7.31
C LEU A 176 14.29 -8.27 -8.55
N VAL A 177 15.57 -8.24 -8.94
CA VAL A 177 16.00 -7.50 -10.12
C VAL A 177 15.33 -8.02 -11.39
N VAL A 178 15.26 -9.35 -11.58
CA VAL A 178 14.62 -9.95 -12.76
C VAL A 178 13.13 -9.65 -12.80
N TYR A 179 12.42 -9.75 -11.66
CA TYR A 179 10.97 -9.56 -11.62
C TYR A 179 10.55 -8.10 -11.76
N ILE A 180 11.35 -7.13 -11.30
CA ILE A 180 11.08 -5.69 -11.52
C ILE A 180 10.92 -5.39 -13.02
N PHE A 181 11.72 -6.01 -13.88
CA PHE A 181 11.70 -5.79 -15.32
C PHE A 181 10.76 -6.72 -16.09
N LYS A 182 10.00 -7.63 -15.43
CA LYS A 182 8.96 -8.38 -16.12
C LYS A 182 7.85 -7.44 -16.58
N MET A 183 7.61 -7.37 -17.89
CA MET A 183 6.74 -6.41 -18.55
C MET A 183 5.38 -6.20 -17.88
N PRO A 184 4.58 -7.26 -17.53
CA PRO A 184 3.30 -7.05 -16.87
C PRO A 184 3.44 -6.42 -15.47
N LEU A 185 4.43 -6.88 -14.68
CA LEU A 185 4.66 -6.38 -13.33
C LEU A 185 5.23 -4.95 -13.35
N PHE A 186 6.08 -4.62 -14.33
CA PHE A 186 6.62 -3.28 -14.53
C PHE A 186 5.52 -2.28 -14.89
N LEU A 187 4.66 -2.60 -15.86
CA LEU A 187 3.56 -1.72 -16.28
C LEU A 187 2.52 -1.51 -15.17
N THR A 188 2.13 -2.59 -14.50
CA THR A 188 1.21 -2.47 -13.35
C THR A 188 1.85 -1.78 -12.16
N GLY A 189 3.17 -1.88 -12.01
CA GLY A 189 3.97 -1.13 -11.03
C GLY A 189 3.91 0.37 -11.25
N ILE A 190 4.12 0.84 -12.49
CA ILE A 190 3.98 2.26 -12.87
C ILE A 190 2.56 2.75 -12.56
N ALA A 191 1.53 1.97 -12.92
CA ALA A 191 0.15 2.34 -12.61
C ALA A 191 -0.06 2.49 -11.09
N THR A 192 0.46 1.56 -10.29
CA THR A 192 0.39 1.61 -8.83
C THR A 192 1.12 2.83 -8.26
N MET A 193 2.30 3.16 -8.79
CA MET A 193 3.09 4.33 -8.40
C MET A 193 2.28 5.62 -8.59
N VAL A 194 1.70 5.82 -9.76
CA VAL A 194 0.94 7.03 -10.10
C VAL A 194 -0.35 7.10 -9.30
N ASN A 195 -1.08 5.98 -9.16
CA ASN A 195 -2.33 5.93 -8.40
C ASN A 195 -2.13 6.23 -6.91
N PHE A 196 -0.98 5.89 -6.34
CA PHE A 196 -0.68 6.18 -4.94
C PHE A 196 -0.12 7.58 -4.72
N CYS A 197 0.53 8.15 -5.72
CA CYS A 197 1.16 9.46 -5.68
C CYS A 197 0.15 10.56 -5.26
N TRP A 198 -0.97 10.69 -5.96
CA TRP A 198 -1.89 11.81 -5.81
C TRP A 198 -2.65 11.85 -4.49
N PRO A 199 -3.22 10.74 -3.98
CA PRO A 199 -3.85 10.74 -2.66
C PRO A 199 -2.91 11.13 -1.53
N ILE A 200 -1.64 10.70 -1.60
CA ILE A 200 -0.62 11.10 -0.62
C ILE A 200 -0.28 12.59 -0.76
N GLY A 201 -0.19 13.08 -2.01
CA GLY A 201 0.01 14.50 -2.27
C GLY A 201 -1.09 15.38 -1.66
N ILE A 202 -2.36 14.98 -1.81
CA ILE A 202 -3.49 15.66 -1.17
C ILE A 202 -3.34 15.60 0.36
N THR A 203 -3.04 14.43 0.92
CA THR A 203 -2.89 14.23 2.38
C THR A 203 -1.83 15.15 2.99
N VAL A 204 -0.73 15.38 2.28
CA VAL A 204 0.38 16.24 2.74
C VAL A 204 0.03 17.72 2.65
N THR A 205 -0.71 18.12 1.62
CA THR A 205 -0.93 19.54 1.31
C THR A 205 -2.24 20.09 1.87
N ILE A 206 -3.27 19.27 2.08
CA ILE A 206 -4.63 19.70 2.41
C ILE A 206 -4.69 20.61 3.64
N SER A 207 -4.03 20.25 4.75
CA SER A 207 -4.09 21.03 5.99
C SER A 207 -3.56 22.45 5.84
N THR A 208 -2.57 22.64 4.95
CA THR A 208 -2.03 23.97 4.67
C THR A 208 -3.02 24.84 3.88
N PHE A 209 -3.73 24.23 2.91
CA PHE A 209 -4.66 24.97 2.06
C PHE A 209 -5.98 25.30 2.77
N ILE A 210 -6.56 24.38 3.53
CA ILE A 210 -7.84 24.62 4.21
C ILE A 210 -7.70 25.52 5.47
N ALA A 211 -6.49 25.66 6.01
CA ALA A 211 -6.21 26.62 7.10
C ALA A 211 -6.15 28.08 6.61
N GLN A 212 -6.08 28.30 5.28
CA GLN A 212 -6.03 29.62 4.68
C GLN A 212 -7.42 30.11 4.27
N PRO A 213 -7.63 31.44 4.07
CA PRO A 213 -8.87 31.96 3.51
C PRO A 213 -9.17 31.31 2.14
N PRO A 214 -10.44 31.01 1.83
CA PRO A 214 -11.65 31.39 2.55
C PRO A 214 -12.10 30.40 3.63
N TYR A 215 -11.49 29.22 3.76
CA TYR A 215 -12.00 28.13 4.60
C TYR A 215 -11.69 28.33 6.08
N LEU A 216 -10.46 28.72 6.44
CA LEU A 216 -10.00 29.02 7.81
C LEU A 216 -10.26 27.87 8.82
N PHE A 217 -10.10 26.63 8.37
CA PHE A 217 -10.34 25.44 9.20
C PHE A 217 -9.30 25.35 10.33
N ASP A 218 -9.80 25.07 11.52
CA ASP A 218 -8.97 24.74 12.66
C ASP A 218 -8.44 23.30 12.60
N THR A 219 -7.70 22.86 13.62
CA THR A 219 -7.10 21.51 13.69
C THR A 219 -8.18 20.43 13.76
N ILE A 220 -9.28 20.66 14.45
CA ILE A 220 -10.37 19.69 14.64
C ILE A 220 -11.17 19.56 13.34
N GLU A 221 -11.50 20.67 12.71
CA GLU A 221 -12.22 20.70 11.43
C GLU A 221 -11.38 20.04 10.31
N SER A 222 -10.07 20.34 10.25
CA SER A 222 -9.12 19.69 9.34
C SER A 222 -9.05 18.18 9.55
N SER A 223 -9.13 17.72 10.81
CA SER A 223 -9.13 16.31 11.15
C SER A 223 -10.45 15.65 10.78
N SER A 224 -11.57 16.35 10.98
CA SER A 224 -12.91 15.89 10.59
C SER A 224 -13.04 15.70 9.08
N MET A 225 -12.40 16.56 8.28
CA MET A 225 -12.40 16.43 6.82
C MET A 225 -11.70 15.14 6.35
N ARG A 226 -10.78 14.58 7.13
CA ARG A 226 -10.07 13.31 6.81
C ARG A 226 -10.95 12.06 6.91
N TRP A 227 -12.20 12.16 7.41
CA TRP A 227 -13.16 11.07 7.31
C TRP A 227 -13.64 10.83 5.87
N ALA A 228 -13.65 11.84 5.01
CA ALA A 228 -14.06 11.68 3.62
C ALA A 228 -13.21 10.63 2.84
N PRO A 229 -11.86 10.68 2.85
CA PRO A 229 -11.04 9.65 2.22
C PRO A 229 -11.17 8.28 2.89
N ILE A 230 -11.45 8.19 4.20
CA ILE A 230 -11.70 6.92 4.89
C ILE A 230 -12.98 6.28 4.34
N ILE A 231 -14.07 7.06 4.19
CA ILE A 231 -15.30 6.59 3.55
C ILE A 231 -15.03 6.17 2.11
N GLY A 232 -14.23 6.94 1.37
CA GLY A 232 -13.78 6.58 0.02
C GLY A 232 -13.06 5.24 -0.04
N ALA A 233 -12.18 4.96 0.92
CA ALA A 233 -11.48 3.68 1.02
C ALA A 233 -12.44 2.51 1.32
N LEU A 234 -13.41 2.70 2.21
CA LEU A 234 -14.43 1.69 2.53
C LEU A 234 -15.36 1.41 1.34
N LEU A 235 -15.73 2.45 0.58
CA LEU A 235 -16.48 2.28 -0.66
C LEU A 235 -15.65 1.55 -1.73
N GLY A 236 -14.35 1.85 -1.82
CA GLY A 236 -13.41 1.12 -2.69
C GLY A 236 -13.28 -0.36 -2.32
N PHE A 237 -13.27 -0.67 -1.02
CA PHE A 237 -13.35 -2.04 -0.51
C PHE A 237 -14.63 -2.75 -0.95
N ALA A 238 -15.79 -2.11 -0.72
CA ALA A 238 -17.08 -2.67 -1.09
C ALA A 238 -17.18 -2.91 -2.60
N PHE A 239 -16.70 -1.97 -3.41
CA PHE A 239 -16.62 -2.11 -4.87
C PHE A 239 -15.69 -3.27 -5.27
N GLY A 240 -14.49 -3.36 -4.69
CA GLY A 240 -13.54 -4.44 -4.97
C GLY A 240 -14.11 -5.81 -4.65
N TYR A 241 -14.81 -5.94 -3.51
CA TYR A 241 -15.49 -7.17 -3.13
C TYR A 241 -16.59 -7.56 -4.13
N TRP A 242 -17.51 -6.62 -4.41
CA TRP A 242 -18.63 -6.83 -5.33
C TRP A 242 -18.14 -7.14 -6.75
N PHE A 243 -17.20 -6.35 -7.28
CA PHE A 243 -16.68 -6.52 -8.63
C PHE A 243 -15.96 -7.86 -8.82
N ASN A 244 -15.11 -8.25 -7.86
CA ASN A 244 -14.41 -9.53 -7.92
C ASN A 244 -15.40 -10.71 -7.91
N HIS A 245 -16.44 -10.63 -7.07
CA HIS A 245 -17.48 -11.66 -7.03
C HIS A 245 -18.27 -11.75 -8.34
N TRP A 246 -18.69 -10.60 -8.86
CA TRP A 246 -19.45 -10.52 -10.10
C TRP A 246 -18.65 -11.04 -11.30
N ILE A 247 -17.41 -10.59 -11.49
CA ILE A 247 -16.59 -10.97 -12.64
C ILE A 247 -16.23 -12.46 -12.59
N TYR A 248 -15.93 -12.99 -11.38
CA TYR A 248 -15.63 -14.41 -11.20
C TYR A 248 -16.82 -15.30 -11.58
N ARG A 249 -18.02 -14.99 -11.08
CA ARG A 249 -19.24 -15.72 -11.43
C ARG A 249 -19.58 -15.68 -12.92
N THR A 250 -19.36 -14.51 -13.56
CA THR A 250 -19.69 -14.33 -14.98
C THR A 250 -18.71 -15.04 -15.91
N LYS A 251 -17.46 -15.27 -15.48
CA LYS A 251 -16.37 -15.82 -16.30
C LYS A 251 -15.79 -17.12 -15.77
N ILE A 252 -16.52 -17.87 -14.95
CA ILE A 252 -16.00 -19.05 -14.24
C ILE A 252 -15.43 -20.12 -15.20
N ASP A 253 -16.08 -20.38 -16.33
CA ASP A 253 -15.67 -21.40 -17.29
C ASP A 253 -14.45 -21.00 -18.14
N SER A 254 -14.12 -19.72 -18.19
CA SER A 254 -13.01 -19.18 -18.98
C SER A 254 -12.13 -18.25 -18.17
N TRP A 255 -11.95 -18.54 -16.87
CA TRP A 255 -11.26 -17.67 -15.96
C TRP A 255 -9.83 -17.33 -16.39
N ARG A 256 -9.49 -16.04 -16.31
CA ARG A 256 -8.14 -15.50 -16.56
C ARG A 256 -7.85 -14.36 -15.58
N PRO A 257 -6.63 -14.26 -15.04
CA PRO A 257 -6.26 -13.18 -14.12
C PRO A 257 -6.51 -11.77 -14.67
N GLU A 258 -6.38 -11.57 -16.00
CA GLU A 258 -6.55 -10.29 -16.67
C GLU A 258 -7.96 -9.69 -16.49
N TYR A 259 -8.98 -10.53 -16.26
CA TYR A 259 -10.35 -10.05 -16.06
C TYR A 259 -10.48 -9.16 -14.83
N ARG A 260 -9.63 -9.32 -13.81
CA ARG A 260 -9.60 -8.46 -12.63
C ARG A 260 -9.23 -7.02 -12.98
N LEU A 261 -8.38 -6.81 -13.98
CA LEU A 261 -7.95 -5.48 -14.41
C LEU A 261 -9.08 -4.64 -15.02
N HIS A 262 -10.20 -5.25 -15.42
CA HIS A 262 -11.35 -4.46 -15.91
C HIS A 262 -11.98 -3.57 -14.82
N GLY A 263 -11.87 -3.93 -13.55
CA GLY A 263 -12.29 -3.05 -12.44
C GLY A 263 -11.48 -1.76 -12.33
N VAL A 264 -10.26 -1.78 -12.84
CA VAL A 264 -9.36 -0.60 -12.83
C VAL A 264 -9.90 0.54 -13.69
N TRP A 265 -10.67 0.27 -14.75
CA TRP A 265 -11.29 1.29 -15.59
C TRP A 265 -12.23 2.20 -14.78
N ILE A 266 -13.13 1.61 -14.00
CA ILE A 266 -14.06 2.35 -13.15
C ILE A 266 -13.31 3.10 -12.06
N ALA A 267 -12.35 2.42 -11.41
CA ALA A 267 -11.56 2.96 -10.31
C ALA A 267 -10.77 4.23 -10.75
N ILE A 268 -10.06 4.14 -11.87
CA ILE A 268 -9.21 5.24 -12.37
C ILE A 268 -10.05 6.38 -12.94
N SER A 269 -11.15 6.10 -13.64
CA SER A 269 -12.06 7.15 -14.12
C SER A 269 -12.67 7.94 -12.96
N THR A 270 -13.07 7.26 -11.89
CA THR A 270 -13.57 7.91 -10.66
C THR A 270 -12.46 8.74 -10.00
N MET A 271 -11.23 8.23 -9.94
CA MET A 271 -10.08 8.96 -9.42
C MET A 271 -9.79 10.24 -10.20
N ALA A 272 -9.81 10.17 -11.53
CA ALA A 272 -9.61 11.33 -12.40
C ALA A 272 -10.70 12.39 -12.18
N GLY A 273 -11.97 11.97 -12.13
CA GLY A 273 -13.09 12.84 -11.78
C GLY A 273 -12.94 13.49 -10.41
N GLY A 274 -12.46 12.70 -9.41
CA GLY A 274 -12.19 13.20 -8.07
C GLY A 274 -11.08 14.25 -8.01
N LEU A 275 -9.98 14.06 -8.76
CA LEU A 275 -8.90 15.05 -8.87
C LEU A 275 -9.41 16.37 -9.49
N LEU A 276 -10.21 16.30 -10.54
CA LEU A 276 -10.83 17.46 -11.16
C LEU A 276 -11.77 18.17 -10.18
N THR A 277 -12.66 17.44 -9.52
CA THR A 277 -13.59 18.00 -8.55
C THR A 277 -12.85 18.68 -7.40
N TYR A 278 -11.83 18.03 -6.85
CA TYR A 278 -10.99 18.57 -5.79
C TYR A 278 -10.29 19.87 -6.23
N GLY A 279 -9.58 19.83 -7.36
CA GLY A 279 -8.80 20.98 -7.85
C GLY A 279 -9.66 22.18 -8.23
N LEU A 280 -10.78 21.95 -8.94
CA LEU A 280 -11.69 23.02 -9.33
C LEU A 280 -12.42 23.65 -8.14
N THR A 281 -12.86 22.82 -7.18
CA THR A 281 -13.52 23.31 -5.97
C THR A 281 -12.61 24.22 -5.16
N MET A 282 -11.35 23.83 -4.98
CA MET A 282 -10.38 24.66 -4.28
C MET A 282 -10.00 25.93 -5.07
N ASN A 283 -9.81 25.82 -6.37
CA ASN A 283 -9.41 26.94 -7.22
C ASN A 283 -10.48 28.04 -7.30
N TYR A 284 -11.77 27.66 -7.34
CA TYR A 284 -12.88 28.58 -7.39
C TYR A 284 -13.49 28.90 -6.02
N HIS A 285 -12.83 28.53 -4.94
CA HIS A 285 -13.27 28.77 -3.58
C HIS A 285 -14.72 28.34 -3.29
N LYS A 286 -15.10 27.17 -3.83
CA LYS A 286 -16.44 26.61 -3.64
C LYS A 286 -16.58 25.95 -2.28
N HIS A 287 -17.76 25.48 -1.95
CA HIS A 287 -18.07 24.88 -0.66
C HIS A 287 -17.14 23.68 -0.36
N TRP A 288 -16.66 23.58 0.88
CA TRP A 288 -15.72 22.53 1.32
C TRP A 288 -16.20 21.10 1.09
N ILE A 289 -17.49 20.85 1.02
CA ILE A 289 -18.06 19.52 0.68
C ILE A 289 -17.53 19.01 -0.67
N GLY A 290 -17.34 19.90 -1.66
CA GLY A 290 -16.76 19.52 -2.95
C GLY A 290 -15.33 19.04 -2.85
N ILE A 291 -14.53 19.64 -1.95
CA ILE A 291 -13.17 19.20 -1.65
C ILE A 291 -13.19 17.79 -1.01
N ALA A 292 -14.05 17.60 0.00
CA ALA A 292 -14.22 16.33 0.69
C ALA A 292 -14.68 15.22 -0.28
N PHE A 293 -15.67 15.51 -1.12
CA PHE A 293 -16.19 14.57 -2.12
C PHE A 293 -15.15 14.23 -3.19
N GLY A 294 -14.40 15.22 -3.70
CA GLY A 294 -13.29 14.99 -4.63
C GLY A 294 -12.22 14.08 -4.03
N TRP A 295 -11.83 14.33 -2.77
CA TRP A 295 -10.85 13.48 -2.07
C TRP A 295 -11.38 12.06 -1.81
N LEU A 296 -12.65 11.91 -1.45
CA LEU A 296 -13.32 10.61 -1.34
C LEU A 296 -13.20 9.82 -2.64
N MET A 297 -13.54 10.44 -3.79
CA MET A 297 -13.45 9.79 -5.11
C MET A 297 -12.02 9.39 -5.47
N VAL A 298 -11.04 10.22 -5.14
CA VAL A 298 -9.61 9.92 -5.39
C VAL A 298 -9.18 8.70 -4.61
N VAL A 299 -9.53 8.60 -3.33
CA VAL A 299 -9.14 7.46 -2.49
C VAL A 299 -9.92 6.19 -2.82
N PHE A 300 -11.20 6.31 -3.18
CA PHE A 300 -11.96 5.20 -3.75
C PHE A 300 -11.22 4.57 -4.94
N GLY A 301 -10.82 5.39 -5.91
CA GLY A 301 -10.10 4.92 -7.10
C GLY A 301 -8.74 4.30 -6.77
N MET A 302 -8.01 4.89 -5.82
CA MET A 302 -6.73 4.34 -5.34
C MET A 302 -6.90 2.95 -4.74
N VAL A 303 -7.86 2.74 -3.83
CA VAL A 303 -8.07 1.45 -3.15
C VAL A 303 -8.53 0.40 -4.15
N ALA A 304 -9.57 0.69 -4.92
CA ALA A 304 -10.13 -0.25 -5.89
C ALA A 304 -9.11 -0.67 -6.96
N SER A 305 -8.33 0.27 -7.50
CA SER A 305 -7.29 -0.05 -8.49
C SER A 305 -6.13 -0.83 -7.89
N THR A 306 -5.67 -0.47 -6.68
CA THR A 306 -4.55 -1.16 -6.01
C THR A 306 -4.89 -2.61 -5.71
N VAL A 307 -6.09 -2.89 -5.20
CA VAL A 307 -6.56 -4.25 -4.91
C VAL A 307 -6.63 -5.08 -6.19
N ALA A 308 -7.23 -4.55 -7.26
CA ALA A 308 -7.34 -5.26 -8.54
C ALA A 308 -5.98 -5.58 -9.17
N ILE A 309 -5.05 -4.62 -9.16
CA ILE A 309 -3.68 -4.79 -9.68
C ILE A 309 -2.91 -5.82 -8.83
N THR A 310 -3.04 -5.75 -7.51
CA THR A 310 -2.34 -6.67 -6.60
C THR A 310 -2.86 -8.10 -6.79
N ALA A 311 -4.17 -8.30 -6.84
CA ALA A 311 -4.78 -9.60 -7.07
C ALA A 311 -4.37 -10.20 -8.43
N TYR A 312 -4.37 -9.39 -9.50
CA TYR A 312 -3.87 -9.81 -10.81
C TYR A 312 -2.42 -10.31 -10.76
N ASN A 313 -1.52 -9.53 -10.15
CA ASN A 313 -0.10 -9.88 -10.13
C ASN A 313 0.18 -11.14 -9.29
N LEU A 314 -0.53 -11.33 -8.18
CA LEU A 314 -0.40 -12.53 -7.34
C LEU A 314 -0.93 -13.79 -8.03
N GLU A 315 -2.06 -13.71 -8.72
CA GLU A 315 -2.58 -14.83 -9.50
C GLU A 315 -1.67 -15.17 -10.69
N LYS A 316 -1.00 -14.16 -11.25
CA LYS A 316 -0.09 -14.38 -12.38
C LYS A 316 1.25 -15.00 -11.96
N TYR A 317 1.72 -14.72 -10.76
CA TYR A 317 3.01 -15.17 -10.24
C TYR A 317 2.87 -15.84 -8.86
N PRO A 318 2.08 -16.91 -8.73
CA PRO A 318 1.76 -17.50 -7.43
C PRO A 318 2.99 -18.04 -6.69
N GLU A 319 3.99 -18.55 -7.42
CA GLU A 319 5.21 -19.11 -6.83
C GLU A 319 6.14 -18.06 -6.22
N GLN A 320 5.96 -16.79 -6.59
CA GLN A 320 6.82 -15.66 -6.17
C GLN A 320 6.02 -14.55 -5.49
N SER A 321 5.01 -14.94 -4.71
CA SER A 321 4.09 -14.00 -4.04
C SER A 321 4.81 -12.97 -3.16
N THR A 322 5.88 -13.38 -2.45
CA THR A 322 6.71 -12.53 -1.60
C THR A 322 7.43 -11.46 -2.44
N VAL A 323 8.06 -11.86 -3.54
CA VAL A 323 8.80 -10.96 -4.45
C VAL A 323 7.87 -9.96 -5.09
N VAL A 324 6.72 -10.41 -5.59
CA VAL A 324 5.70 -9.57 -6.22
C VAL A 324 5.13 -8.55 -5.24
N SER A 325 4.82 -8.98 -4.01
CA SER A 325 4.33 -8.12 -2.94
C SER A 325 5.27 -6.93 -2.68
N ALA A 326 6.55 -7.20 -2.53
CA ALA A 326 7.52 -6.14 -2.23
C ALA A 326 7.80 -5.23 -3.42
N ILE A 327 7.79 -5.74 -4.65
CA ILE A 327 7.93 -4.90 -5.85
C ILE A 327 6.75 -3.93 -5.97
N ILE A 328 5.51 -4.40 -5.77
CA ILE A 328 4.31 -3.54 -5.76
C ILE A 328 4.43 -2.49 -4.63
N ASN A 329 4.86 -2.90 -3.43
CA ASN A 329 5.11 -1.98 -2.33
C ASN A 329 6.19 -0.95 -2.66
N GLY A 330 7.29 -1.35 -3.28
CA GLY A 330 8.35 -0.46 -3.74
C GLY A 330 7.87 0.61 -4.71
N TRP A 331 7.11 0.24 -5.74
CA TRP A 331 6.52 1.17 -6.69
C TRP A 331 5.56 2.15 -6.00
N ARG A 332 4.70 1.67 -5.13
CA ARG A 332 3.74 2.48 -4.37
C ARG A 332 4.45 3.52 -3.51
N THR A 333 5.44 3.11 -2.74
CA THR A 333 6.17 4.00 -1.83
C THR A 333 7.04 5.02 -2.58
N THR A 334 7.57 4.66 -3.76
CA THR A 334 8.28 5.60 -4.63
C THR A 334 7.38 6.74 -5.07
N GLY A 335 6.13 6.46 -5.47
CA GLY A 335 5.13 7.47 -5.79
C GLY A 335 4.80 8.36 -4.60
N GLY A 336 4.52 7.76 -3.44
CA GLY A 336 4.20 8.51 -2.22
C GLY A 336 5.37 9.36 -1.69
N PHE A 337 6.62 8.92 -1.89
CA PHE A 337 7.80 9.70 -1.54
C PHE A 337 7.95 10.92 -2.44
N SER A 338 7.91 10.73 -3.75
CA SER A 338 8.23 11.76 -4.73
C SER A 338 7.28 12.96 -4.68
N VAL A 339 5.98 12.72 -4.49
CA VAL A 339 4.94 13.76 -4.57
C VAL A 339 5.13 14.89 -3.55
N GLY A 340 5.60 14.57 -2.36
CA GLY A 340 5.82 15.57 -1.31
C GLY A 340 6.87 16.62 -1.65
N TYR A 341 7.75 16.36 -2.62
CA TYR A 341 8.80 17.29 -3.04
C TYR A 341 8.36 18.19 -4.19
N PHE A 342 7.66 17.68 -5.18
CA PHE A 342 7.34 18.48 -6.36
C PHE A 342 5.95 19.12 -6.32
N GLN A 343 4.97 18.51 -5.68
CA GLN A 343 3.57 18.99 -5.74
C GLN A 343 3.39 20.39 -5.10
N PRO A 344 3.93 20.71 -3.91
CA PRO A 344 3.77 22.06 -3.35
C PRO A 344 4.33 23.16 -4.27
N SER A 345 5.56 22.96 -4.78
CA SER A 345 6.20 23.89 -5.71
C SER A 345 5.47 23.97 -7.05
N TRP A 346 4.88 22.88 -7.50
CA TRP A 346 4.10 22.85 -8.75
C TRP A 346 2.79 23.62 -8.60
N ILE A 347 2.08 23.45 -7.47
CA ILE A 347 0.86 24.21 -7.17
C ILE A 347 1.14 25.71 -7.05
N SER A 348 2.22 26.10 -6.38
CA SER A 348 2.58 27.53 -6.22
C SER A 348 2.90 28.24 -7.54
N ARG A 349 3.41 27.50 -8.55
CA ARG A 349 3.77 28.07 -9.86
C ARG A 349 2.60 28.07 -10.86
N ASN A 350 1.80 27.02 -10.88
CA ASN A 350 0.80 26.78 -11.94
C ASN A 350 -0.65 26.87 -11.46
N GLY A 351 -0.87 27.02 -10.15
CA GLY A 351 -2.21 27.06 -9.56
C GLY A 351 -2.88 25.69 -9.44
N LEU A 352 -3.93 25.63 -8.63
CA LEU A 352 -4.62 24.39 -8.26
C LEU A 352 -5.33 23.72 -9.45
N ALA A 353 -6.08 24.49 -10.25
CA ALA A 353 -6.84 23.91 -11.36
C ALA A 353 -5.95 23.25 -12.42
N ALA A 354 -4.84 23.90 -12.79
CA ALA A 354 -3.91 23.37 -13.77
C ALA A 354 -3.20 22.12 -13.26
N VAL A 355 -2.77 22.12 -11.99
CA VAL A 355 -2.04 20.98 -11.40
C VAL A 355 -2.95 19.77 -11.26
N PHE A 356 -4.13 19.90 -10.65
CA PHE A 356 -5.05 18.77 -10.48
C PHE A 356 -5.67 18.32 -11.82
N GLY A 357 -5.88 19.23 -12.77
CA GLY A 357 -6.26 18.90 -14.13
C GLY A 357 -5.20 18.05 -14.85
N THR A 358 -3.93 18.44 -14.74
CA THR A 358 -2.81 17.64 -15.28
C THR A 358 -2.69 16.29 -14.60
N GLN A 359 -2.85 16.22 -13.27
CA GLN A 359 -2.83 14.95 -12.51
C GLN A 359 -3.93 14.00 -13.00
N ALA A 360 -5.14 14.50 -13.22
CA ALA A 360 -6.25 13.73 -13.78
C ALA A 360 -5.93 13.20 -15.19
N ALA A 361 -5.35 14.02 -16.05
CA ALA A 361 -4.90 13.61 -17.39
C ALA A 361 -3.81 12.53 -17.31
N VAL A 362 -2.82 12.67 -16.41
CA VAL A 362 -1.75 11.68 -16.20
C VAL A 362 -2.32 10.35 -15.74
N VAL A 363 -3.27 10.33 -14.81
CA VAL A 363 -3.91 9.11 -14.33
C VAL A 363 -4.61 8.37 -15.47
N VAL A 364 -5.34 9.08 -16.34
CA VAL A 364 -6.00 8.49 -17.51
C VAL A 364 -4.97 8.00 -18.54
N ALA A 365 -3.92 8.80 -18.80
CA ALA A 365 -2.86 8.40 -19.73
C ALA A 365 -2.14 7.12 -19.26
N VAL A 366 -1.83 7.02 -17.96
CA VAL A 366 -1.22 5.82 -17.39
C VAL A 366 -2.14 4.62 -17.52
N LEU A 367 -3.45 4.75 -17.29
CA LEU A 367 -4.41 3.68 -17.53
C LEU A 367 -4.32 3.15 -18.96
N ILE A 368 -4.32 4.05 -19.95
CA ILE A 368 -4.28 3.68 -21.35
C ILE A 368 -2.93 3.06 -21.72
N LEU A 369 -1.83 3.62 -21.25
CA LEU A 369 -0.47 3.21 -21.65
C LEU A 369 0.06 1.99 -20.89
N THR A 370 -0.49 1.65 -19.72
CA THR A 370 0.00 0.54 -18.89
C THR A 370 -1.00 -0.60 -18.78
N ILE A 371 -2.19 -0.34 -18.31
CA ILE A 371 -3.18 -1.40 -18.03
C ILE A 371 -3.76 -1.98 -19.33
N THR A 372 -4.08 -1.13 -20.31
CA THR A 372 -4.63 -1.59 -21.59
C THR A 372 -3.67 -2.53 -22.33
N PRO A 373 -2.36 -2.21 -22.50
CA PRO A 373 -1.42 -3.14 -23.12
C PRO A 373 -1.31 -4.48 -22.37
N VAL A 374 -1.34 -4.46 -21.04
CA VAL A 374 -1.31 -5.70 -20.24
C VAL A 374 -2.53 -6.57 -20.58
N ILE A 375 -3.74 -6.02 -20.56
CA ILE A 375 -4.98 -6.74 -20.89
C ILE A 375 -4.91 -7.31 -22.32
N VAL A 376 -4.50 -6.49 -23.30
CA VAL A 376 -4.47 -6.88 -24.73
C VAL A 376 -3.40 -7.94 -24.98
N LEU A 377 -2.16 -7.75 -24.49
CA LEU A 377 -1.05 -8.66 -24.74
C LEU A 377 -1.28 -10.02 -24.09
N GLU A 378 -1.75 -10.05 -22.85
CA GLU A 378 -2.02 -11.30 -22.15
C GLU A 378 -3.24 -12.00 -22.75
N GLY A 379 -4.28 -11.27 -23.12
CA GLY A 379 -5.43 -11.83 -23.84
C GLY A 379 -5.06 -12.47 -25.19
N ARG A 380 -4.11 -11.86 -25.93
CA ARG A 380 -3.58 -12.45 -27.20
C ARG A 380 -2.78 -13.71 -26.94
N LYS A 381 -1.89 -13.72 -25.95
CA LYS A 381 -1.10 -14.93 -25.56
C LYS A 381 -2.00 -16.09 -25.17
N ALA A 382 -3.06 -15.81 -24.43
CA ALA A 382 -4.00 -16.84 -24.00
C ALA A 382 -4.79 -17.43 -25.16
N ARG A 383 -5.20 -16.61 -26.15
CA ARG A 383 -5.87 -17.10 -27.38
C ARG A 383 -4.93 -17.96 -28.25
N ALA A 384 -3.67 -17.56 -28.37
CA ALA A 384 -2.68 -18.31 -29.13
C ALA A 384 -2.42 -19.71 -28.55
N LYS A 385 -2.45 -19.85 -27.21
CA LYS A 385 -2.32 -21.17 -26.56
C LYS A 385 -3.53 -22.09 -26.80
N VAL A 386 -4.74 -21.53 -26.84
CA VAL A 386 -5.98 -22.32 -27.12
C VAL A 386 -6.06 -22.75 -28.59
N GLY A 387 -5.50 -21.95 -29.52
CA GLY A 387 -5.45 -22.33 -30.96
C GLY A 387 -4.35 -23.33 -31.32
N GLN A 388 -3.47 -23.69 -30.39
CA GLN A 388 -2.40 -24.70 -30.57
C GLN A 388 -2.68 -26.02 -29.86
N ALA A 389 -3.75 -26.08 -29.04
CA ALA A 389 -4.26 -27.29 -28.39
C ALA A 389 -5.47 -27.86 -29.17
#